data_5b61940be46e35ace302514a0c0a523a
#
_entry.id   5b61940be46e35ace302514a0c0a523a
#
_cell.length_a   1.000
_cell.length_b   1.000
_cell.length_c   1.000
_cell.angle_alpha   90.00
_cell.angle_beta   90.00
_cell.angle_gamma   90.00
#
_symmetry.space_group_name_H-M   'P 1'
#
loop_
_entity.id
_entity.type
_entity.pdbx_description
1 polymer ?
#
loop_
_entity_poly.entity_id
_entity_poly.type
_entity_poly.pdbx_seq_one_letter_code
_entity_poly.pdbx_strand_id
1 'polypeptide(L)'
;MLYKFKDNSLTTKVLGKSIFDSPIFGLFSKDLFLHHRSGLCPHKLSLELIHFFDSQNPFQIFAKNTIMVTFPNAKINLGLNITEKRTDGYHNIESVFYPIAWCDALEMVKADSFSFQSSGLEIPGNQDGNLICRAYRILEGKGYLKEFSVNIHLHKLLPMGAGIGGGSADGAFALKMLNELFGLDLGIKELETLAEKLGSDCPFFIENKPKFCFGKGNEFGEINISLKGKCMVLVNPQIHISTAEAYSGVRPTKTELKIKDIVSGSISVWKDTLKNDFEAKIIENHPKIGHIKDSLYRNGAIYASMTGSGSTVFGIFDEKVDVLEEKFPNCICWQGECQY
;
A
#
# COMPACT_ATOMS: atom_id res chain seq x y z
N MET A 1 -10.70 -14.31 -2.36
CA MET A 1 -9.56 -15.10 -2.86
C MET A 1 -8.74 -15.55 -1.67
N LEU A 2 -8.80 -16.82 -1.29
CA LEU A 2 -8.15 -17.35 -0.09
C LEU A 2 -6.70 -17.68 -0.43
N TYR A 3 -5.76 -16.99 0.21
CA TYR A 3 -4.34 -17.33 0.12
C TYR A 3 -4.11 -18.69 0.77
N LYS A 4 -3.60 -19.65 0.00
CA LYS A 4 -3.03 -20.89 0.54
C LYS A 4 -1.66 -20.58 1.14
N PHE A 5 -1.60 -20.49 2.45
CA PHE A 5 -0.31 -20.62 3.14
C PHE A 5 0.07 -22.09 3.16
N LYS A 6 1.09 -22.47 2.42
CA LYS A 6 1.74 -23.77 2.63
C LYS A 6 2.55 -23.72 3.93
N ASP A 7 2.46 -24.78 4.70
CA ASP A 7 3.23 -25.06 5.92
C ASP A 7 4.70 -24.63 5.75
N ASN A 8 5.07 -23.50 6.36
CA ASN A 8 6.45 -23.15 6.57
C ASN A 8 6.61 -22.64 7.99
N SER A 9 7.46 -23.31 8.75
CA SER A 9 7.77 -23.05 10.16
C SER A 9 8.25 -21.62 10.45
N LEU A 10 8.65 -20.85 9.43
CA LEU A 10 9.02 -19.44 9.55
C LEU A 10 7.82 -18.50 9.56
N THR A 11 6.76 -18.77 8.79
CA THR A 11 5.54 -17.97 8.77
C THR A 11 4.80 -18.02 10.11
N THR A 12 4.85 -19.18 10.78
CA THR A 12 4.27 -19.34 12.11
C THR A 12 5.07 -18.61 13.21
N LYS A 13 6.35 -18.34 13.00
CA LYS A 13 7.17 -17.56 13.94
C LYS A 13 7.02 -16.05 13.79
N VAL A 14 6.75 -15.54 12.60
CA VAL A 14 6.54 -14.10 12.33
C VAL A 14 5.10 -13.70 12.66
N LEU A 15 4.12 -14.59 12.49
CA LEU A 15 2.73 -14.43 12.94
C LEU A 15 2.57 -14.76 14.44
N GLY A 16 3.59 -14.43 15.24
CA GLY A 16 3.61 -14.71 16.66
C GLY A 16 2.40 -14.12 17.40
N LYS A 17 2.01 -14.82 18.43
CA LYS A 17 0.95 -14.62 19.48
C LYS A 17 0.11 -13.31 19.46
N SER A 18 0.60 -12.19 18.90
CA SER A 18 -0.05 -10.87 19.00
C SER A 18 -1.31 -10.69 18.13
N ILE A 19 -1.42 -11.37 16.98
CA ILE A 19 -2.66 -11.33 16.16
C ILE A 19 -3.78 -12.10 16.89
N PHE A 20 -3.41 -13.15 17.63
CA PHE A 20 -4.38 -13.99 18.37
C PHE A 20 -4.86 -13.35 19.67
N ASP A 21 -4.18 -12.32 20.15
CA ASP A 21 -4.56 -11.59 21.37
C ASP A 21 -5.52 -10.42 21.10
N SER A 22 -5.78 -10.06 19.82
CA SER A 22 -6.86 -9.15 19.45
C SER A 22 -8.22 -9.84 19.67
N PRO A 23 -9.20 -9.19 20.31
CA PRO A 23 -10.53 -9.76 20.56
C PRO A 23 -11.23 -10.29 19.32
N ILE A 24 -10.90 -9.76 18.14
CA ILE A 24 -11.53 -10.10 16.87
C ILE A 24 -10.76 -11.17 16.12
N PHE A 25 -9.44 -11.07 16.02
CA PHE A 25 -8.63 -12.07 15.35
C PHE A 25 -8.64 -13.41 16.08
N GLY A 26 -8.78 -13.41 17.41
CA GLY A 26 -8.96 -14.63 18.21
C GLY A 26 -10.24 -15.39 17.87
N LEU A 27 -11.31 -14.71 17.48
CA LEU A 27 -12.56 -15.28 16.99
C LEU A 27 -12.43 -15.83 15.56
N PHE A 28 -11.78 -15.08 14.66
CA PHE A 28 -11.60 -15.49 13.27
C PHE A 28 -10.60 -16.64 13.07
N SER A 29 -9.56 -16.72 13.91
CA SER A 29 -8.52 -17.73 13.74
C SER A 29 -9.00 -19.14 14.08
N LYS A 30 -9.85 -19.31 15.10
CA LYS A 30 -10.35 -20.63 15.50
C LYS A 30 -11.21 -21.27 14.40
N ASP A 31 -12.08 -20.51 13.77
CA ASP A 31 -12.97 -21.03 12.73
C ASP A 31 -12.28 -21.19 11.36
N LEU A 32 -11.32 -20.30 11.04
CA LEU A 32 -10.56 -20.40 9.79
C LEU A 32 -9.58 -21.59 9.79
N PHE A 33 -8.94 -21.91 10.93
CA PHE A 33 -8.02 -23.05 11.05
C PHE A 33 -8.73 -24.40 11.13
N LEU A 34 -9.92 -24.48 11.72
CA LEU A 34 -10.69 -25.72 11.83
C LEU A 34 -11.25 -26.18 10.47
N HIS A 35 -11.58 -25.26 9.57
CA HIS A 35 -12.13 -25.62 8.25
C HIS A 35 -11.05 -26.00 7.23
N HIS A 36 -9.78 -25.66 7.47
CA HIS A 36 -8.69 -26.03 6.57
C HIS A 36 -8.30 -27.51 6.64
N ARG A 37 -8.67 -28.23 7.72
CA ARG A 37 -8.40 -29.67 7.86
C ARG A 37 -9.46 -30.59 7.24
N SER A 38 -10.66 -30.08 6.91
CA SER A 38 -11.80 -30.90 6.48
C SER A 38 -12.09 -30.89 4.98
N GLY A 39 -11.32 -30.16 4.15
CA GLY A 39 -11.51 -30.16 2.68
C GLY A 39 -12.87 -29.64 2.20
N LEU A 40 -13.67 -29.02 3.06
CA LEU A 40 -14.99 -28.49 2.73
C LEU A 40 -14.90 -27.05 2.21
N CYS A 41 -15.59 -26.84 1.08
CA CYS A 41 -15.76 -25.56 0.40
C CYS A 41 -16.32 -24.47 1.33
N PRO A 42 -15.87 -23.19 1.24
CA PRO A 42 -16.23 -22.12 2.20
C PRO A 42 -17.69 -21.63 2.14
N HIS A 43 -18.59 -22.38 1.57
CA HIS A 43 -20.01 -22.02 1.48
C HIS A 43 -20.83 -22.18 2.78
N LYS A 44 -20.19 -22.47 3.92
CA LYS A 44 -20.86 -22.55 5.23
C LYS A 44 -20.12 -21.79 6.34
N LEU A 45 -19.61 -20.60 6.06
CA LEU A 45 -19.49 -19.58 7.10
C LEU A 45 -20.90 -19.11 7.42
N SER A 46 -21.28 -19.12 8.71
CA SER A 46 -22.64 -18.82 9.15
C SER A 46 -23.16 -17.54 8.49
N LEU A 47 -24.41 -17.53 8.09
CA LEU A 47 -25.11 -16.42 7.42
C LEU A 47 -24.95 -15.05 8.13
N GLU A 48 -24.52 -15.03 9.38
CA GLU A 48 -24.22 -13.80 10.14
C GLU A 48 -22.92 -13.11 9.72
N LEU A 49 -21.95 -13.82 9.13
CA LEU A 49 -20.69 -13.25 8.62
C LEU A 49 -20.76 -12.82 7.15
N ILE A 50 -21.68 -13.40 6.36
CA ILE A 50 -21.80 -13.12 4.91
C ILE A 50 -22.40 -11.74 4.63
N HIS A 51 -23.05 -11.11 5.59
CA HIS A 51 -23.55 -9.72 5.49
C HIS A 51 -22.47 -8.65 5.61
N PHE A 52 -21.18 -9.02 5.74
CA PHE A 52 -20.09 -8.10 6.04
C PHE A 52 -19.14 -7.79 4.88
N PHE A 53 -19.29 -8.45 3.73
CA PHE A 53 -18.48 -8.13 2.55
C PHE A 53 -19.26 -7.16 1.65
N ASP A 54 -18.82 -5.90 1.61
CA ASP A 54 -19.25 -4.99 0.57
C ASP A 54 -18.59 -5.38 -0.75
N SER A 55 -19.39 -5.77 -1.73
CA SER A 55 -18.94 -6.12 -3.09
C SER A 55 -18.27 -4.94 -3.81
N GLN A 56 -18.46 -3.73 -3.34
CA GLN A 56 -17.87 -2.50 -3.89
C GLN A 56 -16.58 -2.07 -3.18
N ASN A 57 -16.30 -2.60 -1.98
CA ASN A 57 -15.08 -2.30 -1.24
C ASN A 57 -14.50 -3.56 -0.56
N PRO A 58 -13.73 -4.39 -1.30
CA PRO A 58 -13.24 -5.68 -0.81
C PRO A 58 -12.22 -5.57 0.35
N PHE A 59 -11.85 -4.34 0.73
CA PHE A 59 -10.87 -4.06 1.77
C PHE A 59 -11.49 -3.72 3.12
N GLN A 60 -12.81 -3.87 3.31
CA GLN A 60 -13.49 -3.42 4.52
C GLN A 60 -14.44 -4.49 5.08
N ILE A 61 -14.38 -4.74 6.38
CA ILE A 61 -15.24 -5.67 7.12
C ILE A 61 -15.90 -4.92 8.27
N PHE A 62 -17.24 -5.00 8.37
CA PHE A 62 -18.02 -4.37 9.43
C PHE A 62 -18.49 -5.41 10.46
N ALA A 63 -18.24 -5.18 11.74
CA ALA A 63 -18.84 -5.93 12.83
C ALA A 63 -19.57 -4.98 13.76
N LYS A 64 -20.92 -5.03 13.76
CA LYS A 64 -21.81 -4.26 14.67
C LYS A 64 -21.24 -2.90 15.08
N ASN A 65 -21.62 -1.80 14.46
CA ASN A 65 -21.44 -0.36 14.78
C ASN A 65 -20.34 0.11 15.78
N THR A 66 -19.54 -0.78 16.33
CA THR A 66 -18.52 -0.51 17.35
C THR A 66 -17.12 -0.91 16.95
N ILE A 67 -16.96 -1.77 15.94
CA ILE A 67 -15.68 -2.34 15.52
C ILE A 67 -15.61 -2.29 14.00
N MET A 68 -14.45 -1.87 13.48
CA MET A 68 -14.15 -1.89 12.05
C MET A 68 -12.76 -2.48 11.82
N VAL A 69 -12.61 -3.21 10.71
CA VAL A 69 -11.32 -3.69 10.21
C VAL A 69 -11.20 -3.31 8.74
N THR A 70 -10.06 -2.79 8.34
CA THR A 70 -9.73 -2.50 6.95
C THR A 70 -8.30 -2.93 6.63
N PHE A 71 -7.98 -2.98 5.35
CA PHE A 71 -6.69 -3.44 4.85
C PHE A 71 -6.02 -2.35 4.03
N PRO A 72 -5.28 -1.39 4.67
CA PRO A 72 -4.54 -0.36 3.97
C PRO A 72 -3.55 -0.98 2.99
N ASN A 73 -3.77 -0.75 1.71
CA ASN A 73 -2.97 -1.38 0.66
C ASN A 73 -1.84 -0.48 0.16
N ALA A 74 -0.79 -1.09 -0.37
CA ALA A 74 0.31 -0.40 -1.00
C ALA A 74 -0.07 0.18 -2.38
N LYS A 75 0.79 1.05 -2.93
CA LYS A 75 0.77 1.51 -4.33
C LYS A 75 2.13 1.31 -4.97
N ILE A 76 2.17 1.29 -6.28
CA ILE A 76 3.39 1.47 -7.06
C ILE A 76 3.32 2.71 -7.93
N ASN A 77 4.47 3.13 -8.45
CA ASN A 77 4.61 4.16 -9.47
C ASN A 77 4.88 3.48 -10.82
N LEU A 78 3.94 3.62 -11.75
CA LEU A 78 4.17 3.25 -13.15
C LEU A 78 4.79 4.46 -13.86
N GLY A 79 6.12 4.43 -13.95
CA GLY A 79 6.95 5.57 -14.31
C GLY A 79 6.98 6.67 -13.23
N LEU A 80 8.03 7.45 -13.24
CA LEU A 80 8.18 8.66 -12.43
C LEU A 80 9.15 9.59 -13.12
N ASN A 81 8.66 10.72 -13.64
CA ASN A 81 9.47 11.77 -14.23
C ASN A 81 9.55 12.95 -13.29
N ILE A 82 10.73 13.55 -13.18
CA ILE A 82 10.94 14.80 -12.48
C ILE A 82 11.10 15.90 -13.51
N THR A 83 10.05 16.72 -13.65
CA THR A 83 9.90 17.62 -14.79
C THR A 83 10.49 19.01 -14.54
N GLU A 84 10.55 19.44 -13.28
CA GLU A 84 11.02 20.77 -12.92
C GLU A 84 11.46 20.86 -11.46
N LYS A 85 12.50 21.66 -11.18
CA LYS A 85 12.83 22.10 -9.83
C LYS A 85 12.12 23.43 -9.56
N ARG A 86 11.31 23.48 -8.53
CA ARG A 86 10.49 24.63 -8.15
C ARG A 86 11.27 25.64 -7.31
N THR A 87 10.78 26.87 -7.26
CA THR A 87 11.34 27.94 -6.43
C THR A 87 11.13 27.72 -4.94
N ASP A 88 10.12 26.90 -4.55
CA ASP A 88 9.83 26.52 -3.17
C ASP A 88 10.72 25.37 -2.65
N GLY A 89 11.69 24.93 -3.45
CA GLY A 89 12.63 23.86 -3.11
C GLY A 89 12.13 22.43 -3.42
N TYR A 90 10.86 22.27 -3.76
CA TYR A 90 10.27 21.00 -4.23
C TYR A 90 10.54 20.76 -5.72
N HIS A 91 10.08 19.62 -6.20
CA HIS A 91 10.11 19.26 -7.62
C HIS A 91 8.69 18.99 -8.13
N ASN A 92 8.43 19.37 -9.38
CA ASN A 92 7.28 18.87 -10.09
C ASN A 92 7.59 17.48 -10.62
N ILE A 93 6.66 16.56 -10.40
CA ILE A 93 6.75 15.17 -10.84
C ILE A 93 5.57 14.81 -11.73
N GLU A 94 5.74 13.80 -12.57
CA GLU A 94 4.66 13.08 -13.23
C GLU A 94 4.82 11.59 -12.96
N SER A 95 3.73 10.90 -12.64
CA SER A 95 3.71 9.46 -12.37
C SER A 95 2.31 8.90 -12.56
N VAL A 96 2.14 7.60 -12.68
CA VAL A 96 0.85 6.96 -12.46
C VAL A 96 0.94 6.13 -11.17
N PHE A 97 0.08 6.47 -10.21
CA PHE A 97 -0.08 5.70 -9.00
C PHE A 97 -1.07 4.56 -9.26
N TYR A 98 -0.65 3.35 -8.92
CA TYR A 98 -1.43 2.14 -9.13
C TYR A 98 -1.52 1.35 -7.81
N PRO A 99 -2.74 1.15 -7.25
CA PRO A 99 -2.90 0.41 -6.01
C PRO A 99 -2.69 -1.09 -6.23
N ILE A 100 -2.12 -1.75 -5.23
CA ILE A 100 -1.82 -3.18 -5.25
C ILE A 100 -2.35 -3.85 -3.98
N ALA A 101 -2.68 -5.13 -4.04
CA ALA A 101 -3.33 -5.86 -2.95
C ALA A 101 -2.36 -6.36 -1.84
N TRP A 102 -1.16 -5.79 -1.73
CA TRP A 102 -0.29 -6.00 -0.57
C TRP A 102 -0.71 -5.02 0.52
N CYS A 103 -1.16 -5.51 1.66
CA CYS A 103 -1.86 -4.70 2.66
C CYS A 103 -1.29 -4.89 4.06
N ASP A 104 -1.42 -3.85 4.87
CA ASP A 104 -1.45 -3.93 6.34
C ASP A 104 -2.86 -4.33 6.82
N ALA A 105 -3.05 -4.52 8.13
CA ALA A 105 -4.38 -4.67 8.71
C ALA A 105 -4.59 -3.62 9.82
N LEU A 106 -5.67 -2.85 9.71
CA LEU A 106 -6.01 -1.77 10.62
C LEU A 106 -7.36 -2.04 11.27
N GLU A 107 -7.37 -2.11 12.61
CA GLU A 107 -8.55 -2.31 13.43
C GLU A 107 -8.85 -1.05 14.23
N MET A 108 -10.12 -0.68 14.33
CA MET A 108 -10.62 0.40 15.19
C MET A 108 -11.83 -0.05 15.98
N VAL A 109 -11.82 0.24 17.30
CA VAL A 109 -12.89 -0.08 18.24
C VAL A 109 -13.28 1.19 19.00
N LYS A 110 -14.58 1.54 19.04
CA LYS A 110 -15.05 2.66 19.88
C LYS A 110 -14.65 2.42 21.33
N ALA A 111 -14.16 3.45 22.00
CA ALA A 111 -13.62 3.39 23.36
C ALA A 111 -13.86 4.71 24.11
N ASP A 112 -13.64 4.68 25.44
CA ASP A 112 -13.77 5.86 26.29
C ASP A 112 -12.55 6.79 26.20
N SER A 113 -11.40 6.27 25.74
CA SER A 113 -10.16 7.02 25.57
C SER A 113 -9.40 6.56 24.34
N PHE A 114 -8.63 7.46 23.72
CA PHE A 114 -7.78 7.16 22.59
C PHE A 114 -6.59 6.28 22.99
N SER A 115 -6.37 5.21 22.23
CA SER A 115 -5.12 4.44 22.29
C SER A 115 -4.69 3.99 20.89
N PHE A 116 -3.38 3.84 20.70
CA PHE A 116 -2.79 3.28 19.50
C PHE A 116 -1.77 2.20 19.87
N GLN A 117 -1.89 1.05 19.25
CA GLN A 117 -0.94 -0.05 19.37
C GLN A 117 -0.57 -0.56 17.97
N SER A 118 0.62 -1.12 17.84
CA SER A 118 1.05 -1.77 16.60
C SER A 118 1.75 -3.10 16.87
N SER A 119 1.67 -3.98 15.89
CA SER A 119 2.35 -5.27 15.85
C SER A 119 2.88 -5.54 14.45
N GLY A 120 3.63 -6.63 14.26
CA GLY A 120 4.26 -6.95 12.98
C GLY A 120 5.60 -6.24 12.82
N LEU A 121 5.86 -5.62 11.66
CA LEU A 121 7.09 -4.88 11.40
C LEU A 121 7.19 -3.65 12.31
N GLU A 122 8.40 -3.37 12.79
CA GLU A 122 8.67 -2.20 13.62
C GLU A 122 8.38 -0.90 12.85
N ILE A 123 7.69 0.04 13.51
CA ILE A 123 7.41 1.38 12.98
C ILE A 123 8.37 2.35 13.64
N PRO A 124 9.32 2.94 12.90
CA PRO A 124 10.28 3.89 13.46
C PRO A 124 9.60 5.16 13.96
N GLY A 125 10.17 5.75 15.03
CA GLY A 125 9.72 7.03 15.57
C GLY A 125 8.75 6.90 16.75
N ASN A 126 8.07 7.99 17.06
CA ASN A 126 7.08 8.05 18.14
C ASN A 126 5.64 8.06 17.59
N GLN A 127 4.67 7.87 18.49
CA GLN A 127 3.26 7.89 18.13
C GLN A 127 2.80 9.23 17.52
N ASP A 128 3.42 10.35 17.90
CA ASP A 128 3.06 11.68 17.42
C ASP A 128 3.34 11.86 15.93
N GLY A 129 4.38 11.20 15.43
CA GLY A 129 4.72 11.14 14.01
C GLY A 129 3.90 10.14 13.21
N ASN A 130 3.22 9.20 13.84
CA ASN A 130 2.45 8.17 13.15
C ASN A 130 1.23 8.77 12.44
N LEU A 131 1.05 8.47 11.15
CA LEU A 131 0.00 9.09 10.33
C LEU A 131 -1.42 8.69 10.76
N ILE A 132 -1.60 7.52 11.37
CA ILE A 132 -2.89 7.10 11.96
C ILE A 132 -3.23 7.99 13.16
N CYS A 133 -2.26 8.20 14.07
CA CYS A 133 -2.46 9.08 15.23
C CYS A 133 -2.68 10.53 14.80
N ARG A 134 -1.97 10.98 13.78
CA ARG A 134 -2.18 12.33 13.19
C ARG A 134 -3.56 12.46 12.54
N ALA A 135 -4.06 11.43 11.87
CA ALA A 135 -5.41 11.41 11.30
C ALA A 135 -6.48 11.61 12.41
N TYR A 136 -6.38 10.87 13.51
CA TYR A 136 -7.25 11.07 14.67
C TYR A 136 -7.18 12.50 15.20
N ARG A 137 -5.98 13.03 15.45
CA ARG A 137 -5.79 14.40 15.98
C ARG A 137 -6.28 15.51 15.06
N ILE A 138 -6.18 15.33 13.75
CA ILE A 138 -6.74 16.29 12.77
C ILE A 138 -8.25 16.37 12.91
N LEU A 139 -8.94 15.24 13.03
CA LEU A 139 -10.40 15.21 13.20
C LEU A 139 -10.81 15.73 14.58
N GLU A 140 -10.10 15.36 15.63
CA GLU A 140 -10.31 15.85 17.01
C GLU A 140 -10.12 17.37 17.08
N GLY A 141 -9.03 17.90 16.54
CA GLY A 141 -8.74 19.34 16.51
C GLY A 141 -9.73 20.18 15.71
N LYS A 142 -10.42 19.57 14.73
CA LYS A 142 -11.54 20.19 14.01
C LYS A 142 -12.88 20.08 14.74
N GLY A 143 -12.93 19.36 15.86
CA GLY A 143 -14.13 19.17 16.67
C GLY A 143 -15.09 18.09 16.18
N TYR A 144 -14.67 17.25 15.23
CA TYR A 144 -15.50 16.13 14.75
C TYR A 144 -15.61 14.99 15.78
N LEU A 145 -14.63 14.84 16.69
CA LEU A 145 -14.53 13.74 17.66
C LEU A 145 -14.75 14.17 19.11
N LYS A 146 -15.51 15.24 19.38
CA LYS A 146 -15.66 15.81 20.75
C LYS A 146 -16.17 14.82 21.81
N GLU A 147 -17.03 13.89 21.41
CA GLU A 147 -17.66 12.89 22.29
C GLU A 147 -17.24 11.47 21.92
N PHE A 148 -16.26 11.33 21.03
CA PHE A 148 -15.87 10.04 20.48
C PHE A 148 -14.41 9.75 20.74
N SER A 149 -14.12 8.51 21.10
CA SER A 149 -12.77 8.00 21.21
C SER A 149 -12.64 6.59 20.65
N VAL A 150 -11.42 6.12 20.43
CA VAL A 150 -11.16 4.90 19.68
C VAL A 150 -9.87 4.23 20.15
N ASN A 151 -9.89 2.91 20.27
CA ASN A 151 -8.70 2.09 20.33
C ASN A 151 -8.36 1.66 18.92
N ILE A 152 -7.11 1.88 18.52
CA ILE A 152 -6.60 1.55 17.19
C ILE A 152 -5.48 0.53 17.30
N HIS A 153 -5.55 -0.51 16.47
CA HIS A 153 -4.47 -1.48 16.33
C HIS A 153 -4.08 -1.60 14.85
N LEU A 154 -2.79 -1.40 14.57
CA LEU A 154 -2.19 -1.62 13.26
C LEU A 154 -1.32 -2.89 13.29
N HIS A 155 -1.62 -3.86 12.43
CA HIS A 155 -0.69 -4.95 12.14
C HIS A 155 0.10 -4.61 10.88
N LYS A 156 1.38 -4.28 11.05
CA LYS A 156 2.26 -3.79 9.98
C LYS A 156 2.92 -4.94 9.24
N LEU A 157 2.64 -5.06 7.95
CA LEU A 157 3.22 -6.03 7.02
C LEU A 157 3.99 -5.36 5.89
N LEU A 158 3.60 -4.13 5.52
CA LEU A 158 4.25 -3.35 4.47
C LEU A 158 5.56 -2.77 4.99
N PRO A 159 6.70 -2.99 4.31
CA PRO A 159 7.98 -2.43 4.71
C PRO A 159 7.95 -0.90 4.69
N MET A 160 8.54 -0.30 5.74
CA MET A 160 8.60 1.16 5.90
C MET A 160 9.64 1.78 4.98
N GLY A 161 9.35 2.96 4.44
CA GLY A 161 10.31 3.70 3.59
C GLY A 161 10.69 2.97 2.30
N ALA A 162 9.80 2.13 1.79
CA ALA A 162 10.05 1.20 0.69
C ALA A 162 9.59 1.71 -0.69
N GLY A 163 9.13 2.95 -0.82
CA GLY A 163 8.60 3.51 -2.07
C GLY A 163 7.17 3.05 -2.45
N ILE A 164 6.49 2.32 -1.56
CA ILE A 164 5.17 1.70 -1.82
C ILE A 164 3.99 2.39 -1.12
N GLY A 165 4.22 3.51 -0.43
CA GLY A 165 3.17 4.34 0.16
C GLY A 165 2.46 3.75 1.39
N GLY A 166 3.00 2.71 2.05
CA GLY A 166 2.31 2.01 3.14
C GLY A 166 1.87 2.90 4.29
N GLY A 167 2.75 3.77 4.83
CA GLY A 167 2.38 4.69 5.90
C GLY A 167 1.32 5.71 5.48
N SER A 168 1.36 6.18 4.22
CA SER A 168 0.35 7.09 3.66
C SER A 168 -1.00 6.40 3.51
N ALA A 169 -1.00 5.12 3.13
CA ALA A 169 -2.21 4.29 3.12
C ALA A 169 -2.80 4.16 4.52
N ASP A 170 -1.97 3.81 5.52
CA ASP A 170 -2.41 3.69 6.91
C ASP A 170 -3.14 4.96 7.40
N GLY A 171 -2.55 6.13 7.16
CA GLY A 171 -3.15 7.42 7.54
C GLY A 171 -4.44 7.74 6.81
N ALA A 172 -4.50 7.52 5.50
CA ALA A 172 -5.70 7.79 4.69
C ALA A 172 -6.84 6.83 5.04
N PHE A 173 -6.54 5.55 5.21
CA PHE A 173 -7.53 4.56 5.64
C PHE A 173 -8.02 4.86 7.07
N ALA A 174 -7.15 5.35 7.95
CA ALA A 174 -7.57 5.79 9.28
C ALA A 174 -8.59 6.95 9.20
N LEU A 175 -8.39 7.95 8.33
CA LEU A 175 -9.38 9.02 8.11
C LEU A 175 -10.73 8.45 7.62
N LYS A 176 -10.70 7.54 6.65
CA LYS A 176 -11.92 6.90 6.11
C LYS A 176 -12.65 6.11 7.19
N MET A 177 -11.91 5.29 7.97
CA MET A 177 -12.50 4.50 9.05
C MET A 177 -13.12 5.37 10.14
N LEU A 178 -12.43 6.42 10.59
CA LEU A 178 -12.96 7.34 11.59
C LEU A 178 -14.20 8.06 11.09
N ASN A 179 -14.21 8.50 9.82
CA ASN A 179 -15.38 9.09 9.18
C ASN A 179 -16.59 8.17 9.25
N GLU A 180 -16.39 6.91 8.92
CA GLU A 180 -17.47 5.92 8.87
C GLU A 180 -17.88 5.43 10.27
N LEU A 181 -16.90 5.08 11.13
CA LEU A 181 -17.14 4.57 12.48
C LEU A 181 -17.96 5.54 13.33
N PHE A 182 -17.77 6.83 13.13
CA PHE A 182 -18.44 7.90 13.87
C PHE A 182 -19.54 8.63 13.10
N GLY A 183 -19.80 8.23 11.84
CA GLY A 183 -20.85 8.86 11.00
C GLY A 183 -20.61 10.35 10.80
N LEU A 184 -19.38 10.74 10.44
CA LEU A 184 -19.03 12.16 10.33
C LEU A 184 -19.51 12.78 9.01
N ASP A 185 -19.98 11.97 8.06
CA ASP A 185 -20.51 12.36 6.76
C ASP A 185 -19.57 13.26 5.91
N LEU A 186 -18.26 13.13 6.12
CA LEU A 186 -17.25 13.85 5.33
C LEU A 186 -17.18 13.29 3.92
N GLY A 187 -17.36 14.18 2.92
CA GLY A 187 -17.26 13.81 1.52
C GLY A 187 -15.82 13.56 1.05
N ILE A 188 -15.68 12.94 -0.14
CA ILE A 188 -14.37 12.57 -0.73
C ILE A 188 -13.41 13.76 -0.76
N LYS A 189 -13.84 14.93 -1.25
CA LYS A 189 -12.99 16.13 -1.35
C LYS A 189 -12.51 16.65 0.00
N GLU A 190 -13.33 16.53 1.03
CA GLU A 190 -12.97 16.93 2.38
C GLU A 190 -11.95 15.95 2.98
N LEU A 191 -12.17 14.66 2.79
CA LEU A 191 -11.22 13.62 3.19
C LEU A 191 -9.88 13.77 2.46
N GLU A 192 -9.86 14.08 1.16
CA GLU A 192 -8.63 14.36 0.41
C GLU A 192 -7.89 15.59 0.98
N THR A 193 -8.62 16.66 1.31
CA THR A 193 -8.03 17.86 1.93
C THR A 193 -7.45 17.59 3.31
N LEU A 194 -8.07 16.69 4.09
CA LEU A 194 -7.53 16.26 5.37
C LEU A 194 -6.33 15.34 5.19
N ALA A 195 -6.38 14.43 4.23
CA ALA A 195 -5.30 13.51 3.90
C ALA A 195 -4.04 14.25 3.40
N GLU A 196 -4.18 15.35 2.65
CA GLU A 196 -3.05 16.18 2.21
C GLU A 196 -2.24 16.73 3.39
N LYS A 197 -2.87 17.01 4.54
CA LYS A 197 -2.19 17.45 5.77
C LYS A 197 -1.38 16.34 6.42
N LEU A 198 -1.64 15.08 6.11
CA LEU A 198 -0.87 13.93 6.57
C LEU A 198 0.38 13.71 5.73
N GLY A 199 0.26 13.82 4.40
CA GLY A 199 1.35 13.65 3.46
C GLY A 199 0.89 13.69 2.00
N SER A 200 1.81 13.92 1.07
CA SER A 200 1.52 14.10 -0.36
C SER A 200 0.83 12.89 -1.01
N ASP A 201 1.20 11.67 -0.61
CA ASP A 201 0.62 10.45 -1.17
C ASP A 201 -0.73 10.06 -0.53
N CYS A 202 -1.07 10.63 0.65
CA CYS A 202 -2.27 10.23 1.40
C CYS A 202 -3.59 10.47 0.63
N PRO A 203 -3.80 11.58 -0.10
CA PRO A 203 -5.04 11.81 -0.84
C PRO A 203 -5.34 10.73 -1.87
N PHE A 204 -4.31 10.13 -2.49
CA PHE A 204 -4.48 9.03 -3.44
C PHE A 204 -5.30 7.87 -2.87
N PHE A 205 -5.06 7.51 -1.59
CA PHE A 205 -5.71 6.38 -0.95
C PHE A 205 -7.15 6.64 -0.50
N ILE A 206 -7.65 7.88 -0.63
CA ILE A 206 -9.06 8.19 -0.36
C ILE A 206 -9.95 7.52 -1.40
N GLU A 207 -9.72 7.75 -2.69
CA GLU A 207 -10.40 7.03 -3.78
C GLU A 207 -9.78 5.67 -4.07
N ASN A 208 -8.47 5.51 -3.86
CA ASN A 208 -7.72 4.26 -3.96
C ASN A 208 -7.90 3.53 -5.31
N LYS A 209 -7.81 4.26 -6.40
CA LYS A 209 -7.88 3.76 -7.79
C LYS A 209 -6.71 4.29 -8.61
N PRO A 210 -6.36 3.69 -9.76
CA PRO A 210 -5.28 4.22 -10.61
C PRO A 210 -5.50 5.69 -10.93
N LYS A 211 -4.48 6.54 -10.72
CA LYS A 211 -4.51 7.99 -10.96
C LYS A 211 -3.23 8.47 -11.62
N PHE A 212 -3.36 9.42 -12.54
CA PHE A 212 -2.24 10.23 -12.98
C PHE A 212 -1.91 11.25 -11.88
N CYS A 213 -0.68 11.21 -11.39
CA CYS A 213 -0.19 12.06 -10.31
C CYS A 213 0.77 13.11 -10.89
N PHE A 214 0.61 14.37 -10.49
CA PHE A 214 1.44 15.48 -10.98
C PHE A 214 1.63 16.56 -9.89
N GLY A 215 2.20 17.72 -10.27
CA GLY A 215 2.58 18.75 -9.30
C GLY A 215 3.68 18.26 -8.36
N LYS A 216 3.52 18.43 -7.06
CA LYS A 216 4.44 17.92 -6.04
C LYS A 216 4.19 16.44 -5.67
N GLY A 217 3.36 15.74 -6.44
CA GLY A 217 2.91 14.40 -6.14
C GLY A 217 1.61 14.36 -5.33
N ASN A 218 0.88 15.45 -5.27
CA ASN A 218 -0.35 15.64 -4.50
C ASN A 218 -1.56 16.03 -5.36
N GLU A 219 -1.36 16.22 -6.67
CA GLU A 219 -2.43 16.50 -7.62
C GLU A 219 -2.74 15.25 -8.45
N PHE A 220 -4.01 14.93 -8.63
CA PHE A 220 -4.45 13.70 -9.27
C PHE A 220 -5.43 13.95 -10.40
N GLY A 221 -5.23 13.27 -11.51
CA GLY A 221 -6.09 13.23 -12.68
C GLY A 221 -6.49 11.82 -13.05
N GLU A 222 -7.53 11.69 -13.84
CA GLU A 222 -7.96 10.39 -14.35
C GLU A 222 -6.95 9.80 -15.34
N ILE A 223 -6.82 8.48 -15.31
CA ILE A 223 -6.00 7.68 -16.22
C ILE A 223 -6.78 6.46 -16.68
N ASN A 224 -6.67 6.14 -17.95
CA ASN A 224 -7.22 4.90 -18.48
C ASN A 224 -6.09 3.85 -18.55
N ILE A 225 -6.10 2.93 -17.61
CA ILE A 225 -5.15 1.81 -17.55
C ILE A 225 -5.87 0.58 -17.03
N SER A 226 -5.57 -0.58 -17.62
CA SER A 226 -5.96 -1.86 -17.04
C SER A 226 -4.78 -2.84 -17.12
N LEU A 227 -4.42 -3.37 -15.96
CA LEU A 227 -3.49 -4.50 -15.82
C LEU A 227 -4.25 -5.76 -15.34
N LYS A 228 -5.58 -5.75 -15.43
CA LYS A 228 -6.42 -6.87 -15.02
C LYS A 228 -5.99 -8.17 -15.69
N GLY A 229 -5.85 -9.23 -14.90
CA GLY A 229 -5.37 -10.52 -15.37
C GLY A 229 -3.85 -10.66 -15.42
N LYS A 230 -3.09 -9.58 -15.16
CA LYS A 230 -1.64 -9.66 -14.99
C LYS A 230 -1.31 -10.01 -13.53
N CYS A 231 -0.15 -10.62 -13.35
CA CYS A 231 0.44 -10.88 -12.05
C CYS A 231 1.52 -9.84 -11.76
N MET A 232 1.55 -9.33 -10.54
CA MET A 232 2.57 -8.40 -10.09
C MET A 232 3.40 -9.04 -8.99
N VAL A 233 4.72 -8.87 -9.09
CA VAL A 233 5.72 -9.29 -8.11
C VAL A 233 6.38 -8.05 -7.56
N LEU A 234 6.47 -7.93 -6.24
CA LEU A 234 7.25 -6.90 -5.57
C LEU A 234 8.37 -7.55 -4.76
N VAL A 235 9.56 -6.97 -4.87
CA VAL A 235 10.75 -7.41 -4.15
C VAL A 235 11.38 -6.21 -3.43
N ASN A 236 11.36 -6.23 -2.11
CA ASN A 236 12.01 -5.21 -1.28
C ASN A 236 13.33 -5.76 -0.73
N PRO A 237 14.48 -5.18 -1.12
CA PRO A 237 15.81 -5.63 -0.65
C PRO A 237 16.15 -5.23 0.79
N GLN A 238 15.23 -4.58 1.50
CA GLN A 238 15.40 -4.02 2.84
C GLN A 238 16.53 -2.97 2.94
N ILE A 239 16.75 -2.23 1.85
CA ILE A 239 17.69 -1.10 1.79
C ILE A 239 16.90 0.18 2.03
N HIS A 240 17.30 0.96 3.02
CA HIS A 240 16.69 2.28 3.26
C HIS A 240 17.32 3.31 2.33
N ILE A 241 16.48 4.02 1.56
CA ILE A 241 16.88 5.14 0.70
C ILE A 241 16.16 6.39 1.21
N SER A 242 16.93 7.39 1.61
CA SER A 242 16.35 8.67 2.01
C SER A 242 15.83 9.44 0.79
N THR A 243 14.78 10.24 0.98
CA THR A 243 14.29 11.14 -0.08
C THR A 243 15.39 12.09 -0.58
N ALA A 244 16.25 12.57 0.31
CA ALA A 244 17.37 13.42 -0.05
C ALA A 244 18.36 12.70 -0.97
N GLU A 245 18.68 11.45 -0.69
CA GLU A 245 19.53 10.62 -1.56
C GLU A 245 18.89 10.44 -2.94
N ALA A 246 17.60 10.08 -3.01
CA ALA A 246 16.89 9.89 -4.26
C ALA A 246 16.95 11.14 -5.15
N TYR A 247 16.71 12.32 -4.57
CA TYR A 247 16.75 13.59 -5.33
C TYR A 247 18.17 14.09 -5.66
N SER A 248 19.22 13.63 -4.96
CA SER A 248 20.59 14.13 -5.14
C SER A 248 21.17 13.90 -6.54
N GLY A 249 20.72 12.85 -7.23
CA GLY A 249 21.19 12.47 -8.57
C GLY A 249 20.30 12.95 -9.72
N VAL A 250 19.21 13.63 -9.40
CA VAL A 250 18.19 13.94 -10.42
C VAL A 250 18.50 15.25 -11.14
N ARG A 251 18.39 15.18 -12.47
CA ARG A 251 18.37 16.37 -13.34
C ARG A 251 16.96 16.46 -13.95
N PRO A 252 16.14 17.43 -13.54
CA PRO A 252 14.81 17.61 -14.11
C PRO A 252 14.87 17.73 -15.63
N THR A 253 14.08 16.93 -16.33
CA THR A 253 14.04 16.93 -17.79
C THR A 253 12.59 16.91 -18.26
N LYS A 254 12.23 17.84 -19.14
CA LYS A 254 10.95 17.77 -19.84
C LYS A 254 11.06 16.71 -20.92
N THR A 255 10.34 15.62 -20.78
CA THR A 255 10.26 14.57 -21.81
C THR A 255 9.18 14.89 -22.83
N GLU A 256 9.44 14.59 -24.10
CA GLU A 256 8.43 14.71 -25.19
C GLU A 256 7.31 13.69 -24.99
N LEU A 257 7.65 12.47 -24.54
CA LEU A 257 6.70 11.41 -24.25
C LEU A 257 6.20 11.56 -22.80
N LYS A 258 4.90 11.82 -22.65
CA LYS A 258 4.26 11.93 -21.34
C LYS A 258 3.97 10.54 -20.76
N ILE A 259 4.22 10.34 -19.48
CA ILE A 259 3.92 9.09 -18.77
C ILE A 259 2.46 8.67 -19.00
N LYS A 260 1.53 9.62 -18.99
CA LYS A 260 0.11 9.37 -19.22
C LYS A 260 -0.15 8.68 -20.56
N ASP A 261 0.51 9.10 -21.62
CA ASP A 261 0.33 8.55 -22.95
C ASP A 261 0.98 7.16 -23.08
N ILE A 262 2.17 6.99 -22.50
CA ILE A 262 2.87 5.70 -22.47
C ILE A 262 2.04 4.65 -21.73
N VAL A 263 1.54 4.99 -20.53
CA VAL A 263 0.83 4.05 -19.65
C VAL A 263 -0.56 3.69 -20.21
N SER A 264 -1.19 4.60 -20.96
CA SER A 264 -2.46 4.31 -21.65
C SER A 264 -2.30 3.48 -22.91
N GLY A 265 -1.06 3.26 -23.36
CA GLY A 265 -0.71 2.44 -24.52
C GLY A 265 -0.42 0.98 -24.17
N SER A 266 0.22 0.26 -25.11
CA SER A 266 0.58 -1.15 -24.90
C SER A 266 1.71 -1.29 -23.87
N ILE A 267 1.56 -2.21 -22.93
CA ILE A 267 2.59 -2.57 -21.96
C ILE A 267 3.88 -3.09 -22.61
N SER A 268 3.80 -3.61 -23.83
CA SER A 268 4.97 -4.15 -24.57
C SER A 268 6.06 -3.11 -24.84
N VAL A 269 5.71 -1.81 -24.88
CA VAL A 269 6.69 -0.73 -25.12
C VAL A 269 7.23 -0.12 -23.81
N TRP A 270 6.69 -0.46 -22.65
CA TRP A 270 7.06 0.17 -21.39
C TRP A 270 8.52 -0.06 -21.00
N LYS A 271 9.07 -1.23 -21.33
CA LYS A 271 10.48 -1.55 -21.05
C LYS A 271 11.44 -0.49 -21.59
N ASP A 272 11.15 0.07 -22.75
CA ASP A 272 12.04 1.02 -23.44
C ASP A 272 11.65 2.49 -23.19
N THR A 273 10.39 2.75 -22.84
CA THR A 273 9.82 4.10 -22.79
C THR A 273 9.45 4.59 -21.40
N LEU A 274 8.99 3.70 -20.50
CA LEU A 274 8.53 4.06 -19.17
C LEU A 274 9.67 3.94 -18.15
N LYS A 275 10.09 5.05 -17.56
CA LYS A 275 11.24 5.12 -16.66
C LYS A 275 10.87 5.69 -15.30
N ASN A 276 11.70 5.42 -14.32
CA ASN A 276 11.71 6.10 -13.03
C ASN A 276 13.03 6.90 -12.92
N ASP A 277 12.94 8.22 -12.88
CA ASP A 277 14.11 9.12 -12.90
C ASP A 277 15.04 8.96 -11.68
N PHE A 278 14.55 8.39 -10.59
CA PHE A 278 15.42 8.04 -9.45
C PHE A 278 16.26 6.79 -9.69
N GLU A 279 15.81 5.90 -10.57
CA GLU A 279 16.31 4.53 -10.65
C GLU A 279 17.80 4.45 -11.02
N ALA A 280 18.25 5.24 -11.99
CA ALA A 280 19.61 5.16 -12.50
C ALA A 280 20.64 5.46 -11.40
N LYS A 281 20.45 6.54 -10.65
CA LYS A 281 21.36 6.92 -9.56
C LYS A 281 21.30 5.99 -8.36
N ILE A 282 20.10 5.52 -8.04
CA ILE A 282 19.90 4.58 -6.95
C ILE A 282 20.54 3.22 -7.26
N ILE A 283 20.45 2.75 -8.50
CA ILE A 283 21.13 1.50 -8.92
C ILE A 283 22.65 1.65 -8.88
N GLU A 284 23.17 2.81 -9.28
CA GLU A 284 24.62 3.10 -9.16
C GLU A 284 25.11 2.99 -7.72
N ASN A 285 24.36 3.56 -6.78
CA ASN A 285 24.71 3.53 -5.35
C ASN A 285 24.42 2.16 -4.70
N HIS A 286 23.36 1.47 -5.16
CA HIS A 286 22.86 0.21 -4.60
C HIS A 286 22.66 -0.85 -5.69
N PRO A 287 23.73 -1.50 -6.20
CA PRO A 287 23.66 -2.42 -7.33
C PRO A 287 22.69 -3.60 -7.13
N LYS A 288 22.41 -4.00 -5.87
CA LYS A 288 21.43 -5.05 -5.54
C LYS A 288 20.06 -4.76 -6.16
N ILE A 289 19.64 -3.48 -6.24
CA ILE A 289 18.36 -3.06 -6.82
C ILE A 289 18.33 -3.35 -8.33
N GLY A 290 19.41 -3.02 -9.03
CA GLY A 290 19.58 -3.37 -10.45
C GLY A 290 19.56 -4.88 -10.68
N HIS A 291 20.27 -5.65 -9.87
CA HIS A 291 20.29 -7.12 -9.95
C HIS A 291 18.88 -7.72 -9.76
N ILE A 292 18.06 -7.17 -8.86
CA ILE A 292 16.66 -7.59 -8.68
C ILE A 292 15.86 -7.31 -9.95
N LYS A 293 15.96 -6.10 -10.51
CA LYS A 293 15.29 -5.73 -11.75
C LYS A 293 15.65 -6.66 -12.91
N ASP A 294 16.94 -6.92 -13.10
CA ASP A 294 17.42 -7.84 -14.11
C ASP A 294 16.92 -9.27 -13.88
N SER A 295 16.85 -9.70 -12.61
CA SER A 295 16.32 -11.00 -12.27
C SER A 295 14.84 -11.12 -12.58
N LEU A 296 14.03 -10.07 -12.32
CA LEU A 296 12.61 -10.05 -12.71
C LEU A 296 12.45 -10.22 -14.23
N TYR A 297 13.22 -9.50 -15.03
CA TYR A 297 13.21 -9.66 -16.49
C TYR A 297 13.63 -11.06 -16.93
N ARG A 298 14.71 -11.63 -16.36
CA ARG A 298 15.14 -13.02 -16.66
C ARG A 298 14.08 -14.06 -16.28
N ASN A 299 13.22 -13.76 -15.35
CA ASN A 299 12.11 -14.62 -14.95
C ASN A 299 10.80 -14.33 -15.74
N GLY A 300 10.86 -13.54 -16.81
CA GLY A 300 9.75 -13.34 -17.72
C GLY A 300 8.89 -12.11 -17.43
N ALA A 301 9.36 -11.15 -16.63
CA ALA A 301 8.64 -9.88 -16.48
C ALA A 301 8.51 -9.16 -17.82
N ILE A 302 7.30 -8.74 -18.18
CA ILE A 302 7.03 -7.89 -19.34
C ILE A 302 7.60 -6.50 -19.08
N TYR A 303 7.45 -6.02 -17.86
CA TYR A 303 7.99 -4.75 -17.39
C TYR A 303 8.47 -4.89 -15.94
N ALA A 304 9.60 -4.26 -15.63
CA ALA A 304 10.12 -4.18 -14.26
C ALA A 304 10.74 -2.81 -14.01
N SER A 305 10.51 -2.24 -12.83
CA SER A 305 11.05 -0.94 -12.41
C SER A 305 11.09 -0.82 -10.90
N MET A 306 11.88 0.11 -10.40
CA MET A 306 11.83 0.57 -9.03
C MET A 306 10.60 1.45 -8.82
N THR A 307 9.91 1.34 -7.68
CA THR A 307 8.76 2.19 -7.35
C THR A 307 9.14 3.33 -6.40
N GLY A 308 8.61 4.53 -6.69
CA GLY A 308 8.89 5.72 -5.88
C GLY A 308 10.38 6.03 -5.82
N SER A 309 10.85 6.46 -4.66
CA SER A 309 12.29 6.66 -4.38
C SER A 309 13.05 5.37 -4.05
N GLY A 310 12.37 4.23 -4.13
CA GLY A 310 12.95 2.91 -3.80
C GLY A 310 12.71 2.53 -2.34
N SER A 311 13.25 1.41 -1.92
CA SER A 311 14.11 0.46 -2.65
C SER A 311 13.34 -0.68 -3.34
N THR A 312 12.01 -0.75 -3.21
CA THR A 312 11.22 -1.83 -3.80
C THR A 312 11.27 -1.80 -5.32
N VAL A 313 11.51 -2.96 -5.92
CA VAL A 313 11.40 -3.21 -7.36
C VAL A 313 10.17 -4.06 -7.62
N PHE A 314 9.43 -3.73 -8.65
CA PHE A 314 8.29 -4.54 -9.08
C PHE A 314 8.47 -5.07 -10.48
N GLY A 315 7.82 -6.19 -10.77
CA GLY A 315 7.71 -6.79 -12.10
C GLY A 315 6.28 -7.13 -12.43
N ILE A 316 5.88 -6.94 -13.69
CA ILE A 316 4.57 -7.31 -14.22
C ILE A 316 4.75 -8.52 -15.12
N PHE A 317 3.91 -9.54 -14.92
CA PHE A 317 3.97 -10.83 -15.61
C PHE A 317 2.60 -11.19 -16.17
N ASP A 318 2.59 -12.02 -17.21
CA ASP A 318 1.35 -12.63 -17.72
C ASP A 318 0.80 -13.67 -16.75
N GLU A 319 1.69 -14.42 -16.09
CA GLU A 319 1.34 -15.52 -15.20
C GLU A 319 2.08 -15.41 -13.86
N LYS A 320 1.66 -16.21 -12.90
CA LYS A 320 2.29 -16.28 -11.58
C LYS A 320 3.71 -16.83 -11.67
N VAL A 321 4.63 -16.22 -10.93
CA VAL A 321 6.03 -16.67 -10.81
C VAL A 321 6.14 -17.69 -9.67
N ASP A 322 6.74 -18.84 -9.96
CA ASP A 322 6.99 -19.85 -8.93
C ASP A 322 8.27 -19.56 -8.13
N VAL A 323 8.24 -19.95 -6.85
CA VAL A 323 9.41 -20.00 -5.94
C VAL A 323 10.13 -18.65 -5.78
N LEU A 324 9.35 -17.62 -5.47
CA LEU A 324 9.83 -16.23 -5.40
C LEU A 324 10.88 -16.02 -4.31
N GLU A 325 10.69 -16.63 -3.12
CA GLU A 325 11.59 -16.49 -1.98
C GLU A 325 12.97 -17.11 -2.23
N GLU A 326 13.05 -18.22 -2.98
CA GLU A 326 14.31 -18.83 -3.36
C GLU A 326 15.10 -17.98 -4.36
N LYS A 327 14.38 -17.23 -5.22
CA LYS A 327 15.00 -16.37 -6.23
C LYS A 327 15.52 -15.06 -5.65
N PHE A 328 14.97 -14.60 -4.54
CA PHE A 328 15.31 -13.33 -3.90
C PHE A 328 15.61 -13.49 -2.40
N PRO A 329 16.69 -14.21 -2.05
CA PRO A 329 17.06 -14.42 -0.65
C PRO A 329 17.33 -13.09 0.06
N ASN A 330 16.93 -12.99 1.33
CA ASN A 330 17.06 -11.80 2.17
C ASN A 330 16.31 -10.56 1.60
N CYS A 331 15.21 -10.79 0.88
CA CYS A 331 14.28 -9.75 0.46
C CYS A 331 12.89 -10.06 1.03
N ILE A 332 12.09 -9.03 1.22
CA ILE A 332 10.65 -9.20 1.45
C ILE A 332 9.98 -9.25 0.09
N CYS A 333 9.27 -10.35 -0.19
CA CYS A 333 8.62 -10.57 -1.47
C CYS A 333 7.10 -10.62 -1.31
N TRP A 334 6.41 -10.12 -2.32
CA TRP A 334 4.97 -10.23 -2.44
C TRP A 334 4.59 -10.51 -3.90
N GLN A 335 3.53 -11.28 -4.10
CA GLN A 335 2.96 -11.55 -5.41
C GLN A 335 1.43 -11.58 -5.34
N GLY A 336 0.79 -10.99 -6.35
CA GLY A 336 -0.67 -11.01 -6.46
C GLY A 336 -1.16 -10.59 -7.84
N GLU A 337 -2.45 -10.78 -8.09
CA GLU A 337 -3.10 -10.35 -9.33
C GLU A 337 -3.39 -8.84 -9.30
N CYS A 338 -3.27 -8.19 -10.45
CA CYS A 338 -3.68 -6.82 -10.65
C CYS A 338 -5.21 -6.73 -10.70
N GLN A 339 -5.78 -5.79 -9.92
CA GLN A 339 -7.23 -5.67 -9.75
C GLN A 339 -7.88 -4.71 -10.75
N TYR A 340 -7.11 -3.77 -11.33
CA TYR A 340 -7.57 -2.72 -12.22
C TYR A 340 -7.10 -2.95 -13.66
#